data_683afa2e952be6412751f1f1db83ffeb
#
_entry.id   683afa2e952be6412751f1f1db83ffeb
#
_cell.length_a   1.000
_cell.length_b   1.000
_cell.length_c   1.000
_cell.angle_alpha   90.00
_cell.angle_beta   90.00
_cell.angle_gamma   90.00
#
_symmetry.space_group_name_H-M   'P 1'
#
loop_
_entity.id
_entity.type
_entity.pdbx_description
1 polymer ?
#
loop_
_entity_poly.entity_id
_entity_poly.type
_entity_poly.pdbx_seq_one_letter_code
_entity_poly.pdbx_strand_id
1 'polypeptide(L)'
;MRELLHKRDWTCEDRQNRPTATSSDGAYTLSFVRGDAFVADPDPLVVPKAARRRGPATRAAVQLSLNLASVSSGTPAGLPAGEPPAGAWFLLYCRDEDEIRSEVSLPSGFDPKNEQFTGWTVRVLLEPLKLERPDIRDIGGDDVDFTITDIAEH
;
A
#
# COMPACT_ATOMS: atom_id res chain seq x y z
N MET A 1 -1.18 -3.39 11.80
CA MET A 1 -1.38 -2.00 11.31
C MET A 1 -2.73 -1.41 11.69
N ARG A 2 -3.88 -2.09 11.53
CA ARG A 2 -5.20 -1.59 11.99
C ARG A 2 -5.20 -1.13 13.44
N GLU A 3 -4.64 -1.91 14.36
CA GLU A 3 -4.57 -1.57 15.78
C GLU A 3 -3.78 -0.29 16.08
N LEU A 4 -2.69 -0.05 15.35
CA LEU A 4 -1.88 1.16 15.49
C LEU A 4 -2.62 2.40 15.00
N LEU A 5 -3.41 2.28 13.95
CA LEU A 5 -4.24 3.37 13.42
C LEU A 5 -5.41 3.67 14.35
N HIS A 6 -6.07 2.64 14.91
CA HIS A 6 -7.12 2.82 15.92
C HIS A 6 -6.63 3.54 17.18
N LYS A 7 -5.40 3.28 17.63
CA LYS A 7 -4.80 4.01 18.77
C LYS A 7 -4.59 5.50 18.50
N ARG A 8 -4.70 5.93 17.23
CA ARG A 8 -4.57 7.32 16.79
C ARG A 8 -5.87 7.89 16.23
N ASP A 9 -7.00 7.31 16.62
CA ASP A 9 -8.36 7.73 16.21
C ASP A 9 -8.61 7.67 14.69
N TRP A 10 -7.90 6.79 13.97
CA TRP A 10 -8.17 6.51 12.57
C TRP A 10 -9.24 5.44 12.42
N THR A 11 -10.21 5.69 11.54
CA THR A 11 -11.25 4.71 11.20
C THR A 11 -10.80 3.86 10.01
N CYS A 12 -10.83 2.54 10.17
CA CYS A 12 -10.45 1.59 9.11
C CYS A 12 -11.69 0.91 8.55
N GLU A 13 -11.92 1.09 7.25
CA GLU A 13 -13.05 0.50 6.52
C GLU A 13 -12.55 -0.22 5.27
N ASP A 14 -13.32 -1.18 4.79
CA ASP A 14 -13.14 -1.78 3.47
C ASP A 14 -14.22 -1.23 2.53
N ARG A 15 -13.82 -0.30 1.68
CA ARG A 15 -14.72 0.32 0.69
C ARG A 15 -14.47 -0.31 -0.68
N GLN A 16 -15.41 -1.11 -1.16
CA GLN A 16 -15.34 -1.73 -2.49
C GLN A 16 -14.02 -2.50 -2.72
N ASN A 17 -13.68 -3.41 -1.80
CA ASN A 17 -12.43 -4.17 -1.79
C ASN A 17 -11.16 -3.29 -1.74
N ARG A 18 -11.27 -2.09 -1.22
CA ARG A 18 -10.14 -1.19 -0.98
C ARG A 18 -10.05 -0.90 0.52
N PRO A 19 -9.11 -1.54 1.23
CA PRO A 19 -8.82 -1.21 2.61
C PRO A 19 -8.41 0.27 2.69
N THR A 20 -9.15 1.05 3.47
CA THR A 20 -8.93 2.48 3.61
C THR A 20 -8.97 2.86 5.08
N ALA A 21 -8.00 3.62 5.52
CA ALA A 21 -7.99 4.27 6.81
C ALA A 21 -8.26 5.77 6.64
N THR A 22 -9.11 6.34 7.48
CA THR A 22 -9.46 7.76 7.45
C THR A 22 -9.11 8.39 8.79
N SER A 23 -8.46 9.56 8.76
CA SER A 23 -8.15 10.33 9.96
C SER A 23 -9.43 10.82 10.64
N SER A 24 -9.36 11.14 11.95
CA SER A 24 -10.51 11.56 12.77
C SER A 24 -11.21 12.81 12.23
N ASP A 25 -10.43 13.72 11.64
CA ASP A 25 -10.92 14.95 11.00
C ASP A 25 -11.38 14.76 9.54
N GLY A 26 -11.16 13.56 8.97
CA GLY A 26 -11.49 13.24 7.58
C GLY A 26 -10.59 13.88 6.54
N ALA A 27 -9.56 14.63 6.94
CA ALA A 27 -8.66 15.34 6.03
C ALA A 27 -7.75 14.39 5.23
N TYR A 28 -7.43 13.25 5.81
CA TYR A 28 -6.53 12.26 5.22
C TYR A 28 -7.21 10.92 5.07
N THR A 29 -7.03 10.29 3.92
CA THR A 29 -7.33 8.88 3.73
C THR A 29 -6.07 8.16 3.28
N LEU A 30 -5.86 6.93 3.77
CA LEU A 30 -4.76 6.07 3.40
C LEU A 30 -5.30 4.76 2.86
N SER A 31 -5.00 4.46 1.61
CA SER A 31 -5.38 3.19 0.96
C SER A 31 -4.14 2.35 0.67
N PHE A 32 -4.28 1.02 0.75
CA PHE A 32 -3.19 0.09 0.54
C PHE A 32 -3.23 -0.46 -0.87
N VAL A 33 -2.11 -0.40 -1.57
CA VAL A 33 -2.00 -0.79 -2.97
C VAL A 33 -0.73 -1.59 -3.20
N ARG A 34 -0.85 -2.80 -3.73
CA ARG A 34 0.31 -3.49 -4.25
C ARG A 34 0.82 -2.75 -5.48
N GLY A 35 2.09 -2.33 -5.43
CA GLY A 35 2.77 -1.65 -6.52
C GLY A 35 3.62 -2.59 -7.37
N ASP A 36 4.21 -2.03 -8.40
CA ASP A 36 5.19 -2.69 -9.27
C ASP A 36 6.60 -2.71 -8.66
N ALA A 37 7.57 -3.17 -9.42
CA ALA A 37 8.96 -3.28 -8.98
C ALA A 37 9.65 -1.92 -8.71
N PHE A 38 9.04 -0.83 -9.11
CA PHE A 38 9.56 0.53 -8.95
C PHE A 38 9.12 1.21 -7.64
N VAL A 39 8.36 0.53 -6.80
CA VAL A 39 7.99 1.04 -5.48
C VAL A 39 9.24 1.29 -4.64
N ALA A 40 9.28 2.46 -4.01
CA ALA A 40 10.39 2.96 -3.20
C ALA A 40 11.72 3.09 -3.97
N ASP A 41 11.66 3.24 -5.29
CA ASP A 41 12.83 3.63 -6.08
C ASP A 41 13.17 5.10 -5.77
N PRO A 42 14.41 5.41 -5.38
CA PRO A 42 14.82 6.77 -5.04
C PRO A 42 14.94 7.70 -6.25
N ASP A 43 14.95 7.18 -7.47
CA ASP A 43 15.02 8.01 -8.69
C ASP A 43 13.70 8.80 -8.85
N PRO A 44 13.75 10.15 -8.84
CA PRO A 44 12.57 10.98 -9.00
C PRO A 44 11.90 10.88 -10.38
N LEU A 45 12.59 10.37 -11.39
CA LEU A 45 12.06 10.16 -12.72
C LEU A 45 11.23 8.87 -12.84
N VAL A 46 11.40 7.97 -11.88
CA VAL A 46 10.65 6.72 -11.83
C VAL A 46 9.28 6.95 -11.21
N VAL A 47 8.23 6.55 -11.92
CA VAL A 47 6.85 6.65 -11.45
C VAL A 47 6.33 5.24 -11.15
N PRO A 48 6.33 4.82 -9.88
CA PRO A 48 5.77 3.53 -9.50
C PRO A 48 4.27 3.49 -9.80
N LYS A 49 3.80 2.33 -10.24
CA LYS A 49 2.42 2.07 -10.62
C LYS A 49 1.81 0.99 -9.74
N ALA A 50 0.48 0.92 -9.75
CA ALA A 50 -0.18 -0.23 -9.16
C ALA A 50 0.12 -1.50 -9.98
N ALA A 51 0.37 -2.62 -9.31
CA ALA A 51 0.64 -3.91 -9.95
C ALA A 51 -0.55 -4.43 -10.78
N ARG A 52 -1.75 -3.91 -10.51
CA ARG A 52 -2.98 -4.21 -11.26
C ARG A 52 -3.72 -2.91 -11.55
N ARG A 53 -4.52 -2.92 -12.60
CA ARG A 53 -5.45 -1.83 -12.91
C ARG A 53 -6.34 -1.52 -11.71
N ARG A 54 -6.64 -0.24 -11.52
CA ARG A 54 -7.43 0.26 -10.40
C ARG A 54 -8.78 0.75 -10.86
N GLY A 55 -9.83 0.23 -10.20
CA GLY A 55 -11.19 0.54 -10.54
C GLY A 55 -11.66 1.97 -10.20
N PRO A 56 -12.94 2.26 -10.45
CA PRO A 56 -13.51 3.60 -10.31
C PRO A 56 -13.41 4.20 -8.92
N ALA A 57 -13.36 3.39 -7.85
CA ALA A 57 -13.19 3.87 -6.49
C ALA A 57 -11.83 4.55 -6.25
N THR A 58 -10.76 4.03 -6.86
CA THR A 58 -9.43 4.67 -6.80
C THR A 58 -9.42 5.96 -7.59
N ARG A 59 -9.99 5.94 -8.79
CA ARG A 59 -10.15 7.15 -9.62
C ARG A 59 -10.88 8.26 -8.87
N ALA A 60 -12.02 7.95 -8.24
CA ALA A 60 -12.80 8.91 -7.47
C ALA A 60 -12.01 9.51 -6.31
N ALA A 61 -11.23 8.69 -5.58
CA ALA A 61 -10.40 9.15 -4.48
C ALA A 61 -9.29 10.11 -4.96
N VAL A 62 -8.62 9.78 -6.07
CA VAL A 62 -7.59 10.64 -6.66
C VAL A 62 -8.21 11.97 -7.13
N GLN A 63 -9.35 11.90 -7.81
CA GLN A 63 -10.04 13.10 -8.30
C GLN A 63 -10.47 14.04 -7.17
N LEU A 64 -10.99 13.47 -6.08
CA LEU A 64 -11.34 14.24 -4.89
C LEU A 64 -10.11 14.94 -4.29
N SER A 65 -8.99 14.26 -4.18
CA SER A 65 -7.72 14.85 -3.72
C SER A 65 -7.25 15.99 -4.59
N LEU A 66 -7.32 15.84 -5.91
CA LEU A 66 -6.91 16.89 -6.85
C LEU A 66 -7.83 18.12 -6.76
N ASN A 67 -9.12 17.91 -6.55
CA ASN A 67 -10.07 19.00 -6.36
C ASN A 67 -9.81 19.75 -5.05
N LEU A 68 -9.52 19.04 -3.95
CA LEU A 68 -9.16 19.65 -2.67
C LEU A 68 -7.87 20.45 -2.78
N ALA A 69 -6.86 19.94 -3.45
CA ALA A 69 -5.60 20.65 -3.69
C ALA A 69 -5.81 21.93 -4.51
N SER A 70 -6.72 21.92 -5.50
CA SER A 70 -7.05 23.08 -6.33
C SER A 70 -7.75 24.18 -5.53
N VAL A 71 -8.61 23.83 -4.60
CA VAL A 71 -9.29 24.80 -3.72
C VAL A 71 -8.29 25.41 -2.71
N SER A 72 -7.35 24.63 -2.22
CA SER A 72 -6.31 25.10 -1.29
C SER A 72 -5.28 26.03 -1.94
N SER A 73 -5.11 25.96 -3.26
CA SER A 73 -4.20 26.84 -4.02
C SER A 73 -4.67 28.31 -4.08
N GLY A 74 -5.91 28.57 -3.70
CA GLY A 74 -6.49 29.91 -3.74
C GLY A 74 -6.22 30.79 -2.50
N THR A 75 -5.59 30.27 -1.45
CA THR A 75 -5.23 31.06 -0.27
C THR A 75 -3.93 30.54 0.33
N PRO A 76 -2.84 31.28 0.25
CA PRO A 76 -1.62 30.93 0.97
C PRO A 76 -1.73 31.40 2.41
N ALA A 77 -2.72 30.99 3.15
CA ALA A 77 -2.84 31.29 4.56
C ALA A 77 -2.65 30.01 5.36
N GLY A 78 -1.37 29.71 5.64
CA GLY A 78 -1.00 29.04 6.87
C GLY A 78 -1.39 27.57 7.00
N LEU A 79 -0.93 26.70 6.08
CA LEU A 79 -0.53 25.39 6.56
C LEU A 79 0.70 25.60 7.43
N PRO A 80 0.72 25.19 8.71
CA PRO A 80 1.93 25.25 9.50
C PRO A 80 3.01 24.48 8.75
N ALA A 81 4.21 25.07 8.67
CA ALA A 81 5.34 24.47 7.99
C ALA A 81 5.57 23.08 8.58
N GLY A 82 5.32 22.04 7.79
CA GLY A 82 5.52 20.63 8.17
C GLY A 82 4.30 19.73 8.12
N GLU A 83 3.08 20.23 7.91
CA GLU A 83 1.93 19.34 7.70
C GLU A 83 1.86 18.82 6.26
N PRO A 84 1.62 17.51 6.08
CA PRO A 84 1.42 16.96 4.75
C PRO A 84 0.12 17.50 4.13
N PRO A 85 0.04 17.64 2.79
CA PRO A 85 -1.19 18.05 2.13
C PRO A 85 -2.33 17.09 2.43
N ALA A 86 -3.53 17.63 2.71
CA ALA A 86 -4.75 16.83 2.88
C ALA A 86 -5.09 16.08 1.59
N GLY A 87 -5.72 14.94 1.68
CA GLY A 87 -6.18 14.18 0.53
C GLY A 87 -6.08 12.66 0.67
N ALA A 88 -6.20 11.98 -0.47
CA ALA A 88 -6.11 10.53 -0.55
C ALA A 88 -4.67 10.09 -0.81
N TRP A 89 -4.06 9.58 0.22
CA TRP A 89 -2.73 9.00 0.20
C TRP A 89 -2.78 7.50 -0.09
N PHE A 90 -1.73 6.98 -0.67
CA PHE A 90 -1.61 5.57 -1.00
C PHE A 90 -0.33 4.99 -0.40
N LEU A 91 -0.45 3.93 0.36
CA LEU A 91 0.68 3.10 0.74
C LEU A 91 0.87 2.07 -0.37
N LEU A 92 1.89 2.31 -1.18
CA LEU A 92 2.35 1.37 -2.20
C LEU A 92 3.34 0.39 -1.55
N TYR A 93 3.21 -0.89 -1.87
CA TYR A 93 4.17 -1.88 -1.41
C TYR A 93 4.50 -2.89 -2.52
N CYS A 94 5.74 -3.30 -2.55
CA CYS A 94 6.24 -4.37 -3.40
C CYS A 94 6.99 -5.38 -2.55
N ARG A 95 6.61 -6.64 -2.66
CA ARG A 95 7.31 -7.74 -1.99
C ARG A 95 8.27 -8.37 -2.98
N ASP A 96 9.52 -8.38 -2.61
CA ASP A 96 10.59 -9.15 -3.23
C ASP A 96 10.88 -10.41 -2.40
N GLU A 97 11.85 -11.23 -2.80
CA GLU A 97 12.17 -12.48 -2.11
C GLU A 97 12.60 -12.26 -0.65
N ASP A 98 13.42 -11.25 -0.40
CA ASP A 98 14.06 -11.01 0.90
C ASP A 98 13.59 -9.74 1.61
N GLU A 99 12.74 -8.92 0.95
CA GLU A 99 12.30 -7.66 1.53
C GLU A 99 10.93 -7.21 1.04
N ILE A 100 10.31 -6.33 1.82
CA ILE A 100 9.15 -5.55 1.41
C ILE A 100 9.59 -4.09 1.31
N ARG A 101 9.52 -3.53 0.12
CA ARG A 101 9.69 -2.10 -0.12
C ARG A 101 8.35 -1.41 -0.10
N SER A 102 8.31 -0.22 0.46
CA SER A 102 7.05 0.52 0.55
C SER A 102 7.28 2.03 0.55
N GLU A 103 6.26 2.76 0.13
CA GLU A 103 6.23 4.21 0.16
C GLU A 103 4.80 4.70 0.43
N VAL A 104 4.68 5.86 1.04
CA VAL A 104 3.41 6.57 1.21
C VAL A 104 3.42 7.76 0.28
N SER A 105 2.48 7.79 -0.65
CA SER A 105 2.52 8.75 -1.76
C SER A 105 1.17 9.40 -2.04
N LEU A 106 1.22 10.68 -2.39
CA LEU A 106 0.07 11.48 -2.80
C LEU A 106 0.06 11.58 -4.32
N PRO A 107 -0.98 11.08 -5.03
CA PRO A 107 -1.02 11.09 -6.47
C PRO A 107 -1.21 12.50 -7.04
N SER A 108 -0.55 12.78 -8.17
CA SER A 108 -0.75 13.98 -8.97
C SER A 108 -1.72 13.78 -10.13
N GLY A 109 -2.11 12.54 -10.43
CA GLY A 109 -3.06 12.23 -11.48
C GLY A 109 -3.36 10.75 -11.62
N PHE A 110 -4.40 10.47 -12.41
CA PHE A 110 -4.86 9.11 -12.70
C PHE A 110 -5.38 9.04 -14.14
N ASP A 111 -4.87 8.09 -14.92
CA ASP A 111 -5.33 7.81 -16.27
C ASP A 111 -6.51 6.84 -16.25
N PRO A 112 -7.72 7.28 -16.61
CA PRO A 112 -8.90 6.42 -16.62
C PRO A 112 -8.89 5.36 -17.72
N LYS A 113 -8.06 5.50 -18.77
CA LYS A 113 -7.96 4.54 -19.86
C LYS A 113 -7.11 3.34 -19.47
N ASN A 114 -5.97 3.62 -18.83
CA ASN A 114 -5.05 2.60 -18.36
C ASN A 114 -5.35 2.16 -16.93
N GLU A 115 -6.24 2.89 -16.23
CA GLU A 115 -6.58 2.66 -14.82
C GLU A 115 -5.35 2.63 -13.91
N GLN A 116 -4.45 3.61 -14.12
CA GLN A 116 -3.17 3.73 -13.44
C GLN A 116 -2.90 5.15 -12.95
N PHE A 117 -2.05 5.25 -11.94
CA PHE A 117 -1.49 6.53 -11.51
C PHE A 117 -0.56 7.07 -12.60
N THR A 118 -0.63 8.38 -12.85
CA THR A 118 0.21 9.06 -13.85
C THR A 118 1.41 9.76 -13.23
N GLY A 119 1.39 10.01 -11.93
CA GLY A 119 2.46 10.64 -11.20
C GLY A 119 2.12 10.84 -9.72
N TRP A 120 3.07 11.38 -9.00
CA TRP A 120 3.01 11.60 -7.55
C TRP A 120 3.45 13.02 -7.20
N THR A 121 2.63 13.73 -6.44
CA THR A 121 2.96 15.07 -5.91
C THR A 121 3.97 14.96 -4.76
N VAL A 122 3.78 13.97 -3.91
CA VAL A 122 4.67 13.69 -2.77
C VAL A 122 4.94 12.19 -2.73
N ARG A 123 6.18 11.82 -2.48
CA ARG A 123 6.60 10.45 -2.23
C ARG A 123 7.41 10.40 -0.95
N VAL A 124 6.99 9.58 0.00
CA VAL A 124 7.70 9.30 1.25
C VAL A 124 8.13 7.84 1.21
N LEU A 125 9.39 7.62 0.87
CA LEU A 125 9.98 6.28 0.84
C LEU A 125 10.18 5.79 2.27
N LEU A 126 9.73 4.58 2.54
CA LEU A 126 9.90 3.95 3.84
C LEU A 126 11.09 3.00 3.82
N GLU A 127 11.68 2.80 4.97
CA GLU A 127 12.79 1.85 5.12
C GLU A 127 12.32 0.44 4.73
N PRO A 128 13.07 -0.31 3.90
CA PRO A 128 12.72 -1.66 3.51
C PRO A 128 12.63 -2.60 4.71
N LEU A 129 11.55 -3.36 4.78
CA LEU A 129 11.39 -4.41 5.79
C LEU A 129 12.04 -5.69 5.29
N LYS A 130 13.12 -6.11 5.94
CA LYS A 130 13.77 -7.39 5.66
C LYS A 130 12.88 -8.53 6.12
N LEU A 131 12.72 -9.52 5.24
CA LEU A 131 12.01 -10.75 5.55
C LEU A 131 13.04 -11.77 6.07
N GLU A 132 12.93 -12.10 7.35
CA GLU A 132 13.66 -13.24 7.87
C GLU A 132 13.08 -14.50 7.22
N ARG A 133 13.87 -15.17 6.40
CA ARG A 133 13.52 -16.54 6.00
C ARG A 133 13.60 -17.37 7.29
N PRO A 134 12.52 -18.04 7.71
CA PRO A 134 12.67 -19.05 8.73
C PRO A 134 13.74 -20.01 8.20
N ASP A 135 14.82 -20.18 8.96
CA ASP A 135 15.81 -21.21 8.71
C ASP A 135 15.03 -22.53 8.73
N ILE A 136 14.59 -22.99 7.58
CA ILE A 136 14.07 -24.33 7.43
C ILE A 136 15.32 -25.20 7.59
N ARG A 137 15.75 -25.33 8.83
CA ARG A 137 16.61 -26.45 9.19
C ARG A 137 15.83 -27.64 8.69
N ASP A 138 16.43 -28.24 7.69
CA ASP A 138 16.05 -29.55 7.23
C ASP A 138 15.63 -30.34 8.46
N ILE A 139 14.34 -30.46 8.70
CA ILE A 139 13.83 -31.45 9.61
C ILE A 139 14.14 -32.71 8.82
N GLY A 140 15.39 -33.13 8.94
CA GLY A 140 15.87 -34.37 8.37
C GLY A 140 14.82 -35.40 8.73
N GLY A 141 14.05 -35.76 7.75
CA GLY A 141 13.06 -36.78 7.92
C GLY A 141 13.82 -38.00 8.38
N ASP A 142 13.69 -38.34 9.65
CA ASP A 142 13.75 -39.75 10.00
C ASP A 142 12.74 -40.40 9.07
N ASP A 143 13.26 -41.23 8.16
CA ASP A 143 12.47 -42.10 7.31
C ASP A 143 11.42 -42.78 8.18
N VAL A 144 10.22 -42.22 8.17
CA VAL A 144 9.07 -42.92 8.75
C VAL A 144 8.75 -43.99 7.72
N ASP A 145 9.39 -45.13 7.96
CA ASP A 145 9.15 -46.36 7.23
C ASP A 145 7.69 -46.76 7.45
N PHE A 146 6.82 -46.35 6.53
CA PHE A 146 5.43 -46.78 6.50
C PHE A 146 5.41 -48.23 6.04
N THR A 147 5.59 -49.15 6.98
CA THR A 147 5.30 -50.55 6.73
C THR A 147 3.79 -50.70 6.55
N ILE A 148 3.36 -50.80 5.32
CA ILE A 148 2.00 -51.21 5.01
C ILE A 148 1.87 -52.67 5.41
N THR A 149 1.28 -52.90 6.57
CA THR A 149 0.90 -54.27 6.98
C THR A 149 -0.31 -54.65 6.14
N ASP A 150 -0.12 -55.60 5.23
CA ASP A 150 -1.17 -56.25 4.48
C ASP A 150 -2.28 -56.69 5.44
N ILE A 151 -3.45 -56.12 5.29
CA ILE A 151 -4.67 -56.63 5.90
C ILE A 151 -5.09 -57.82 5.01
N ALA A 152 -4.65 -58.99 5.39
CA ALA A 152 -5.15 -60.23 4.80
C ALA A 152 -6.65 -60.35 5.06
N GLU A 153 -7.38 -60.58 3.97
CA GLU A 153 -8.80 -60.92 3.95
C GLU A 153 -9.13 -62.14 4.81
N HIS A 154 -10.24 -62.00 5.51
CA HIS A 154 -11.11 -63.12 5.78
C HIS A 154 -12.55 -62.72 5.53
#